data_49231e2b9f687ec5d9185e0468349800
#
_entry.id   49231e2b9f687ec5d9185e0468349800
#
_cell.length_a   1.000
_cell.length_b   1.000
_cell.length_c   1.000
_cell.angle_alpha   90.00
_cell.angle_beta   90.00
_cell.angle_gamma   90.00
#
_symmetry.space_group_name_H-M   'P 1'
#
loop_
_entity.id
_entity.type
_entity.pdbx_description
1 polymer ?
#
loop_
_entity_poly.entity_id
_entity_poly.type
_entity_poly.pdbx_seq_one_letter_code
_entity_poly.pdbx_strand_id
1 'polypeptide(L)'
;SGAPIWTSPNIDKKRRYVYIGTGENYSTPADDSSDAIIAYNIDTGEEVWRRQTLAGDAWNLACMGKGLPNCPEENGPDMDYSASSILIDLGDRDILVAGQKSGSVYGINPDNGEIIWSKVVSGGGTQGGIHFGMASEGDVLYVPLNDMKDTLDGKVWLNRKPGMHSLNTETGEILWSTITDKE
;
A
#
# COMPACT_ATOMS: atom_id res chain seq x y z
N SER A 1 8.05 -11.37 -15.26
CA SER A 1 8.28 -10.33 -14.26
C SER A 1 7.77 -10.81 -12.91
N GLY A 2 8.19 -10.24 -11.82
CA GLY A 2 7.74 -10.58 -10.47
C GLY A 2 7.64 -9.30 -9.64
N ALA A 3 6.73 -9.29 -8.68
CA ALA A 3 6.59 -8.21 -7.72
C ALA A 3 7.23 -8.60 -6.38
N PRO A 4 8.05 -7.72 -5.76
CA PRO A 4 8.72 -8.04 -4.52
C PRO A 4 7.75 -8.07 -3.34
N ILE A 5 8.05 -8.93 -2.36
CA ILE A 5 7.41 -8.93 -1.04
C ILE A 5 8.48 -8.45 -0.06
N TRP A 6 8.30 -7.28 0.51
CA TRP A 6 9.27 -6.69 1.43
C TRP A 6 8.64 -6.08 2.69
N THR A 7 7.35 -6.36 2.90
CA THR A 7 6.64 -6.07 4.14
C THR A 7 6.61 -7.27 5.06
N SER A 8 6.47 -7.07 6.36
CA SER A 8 6.20 -8.17 7.29
C SER A 8 4.81 -8.75 7.03
N PRO A 9 4.69 -10.07 6.85
CA PRO A 9 3.39 -10.72 6.69
C PRO A 9 2.51 -10.55 7.93
N ASN A 10 1.19 -10.45 7.72
CA ASN A 10 0.20 -10.46 8.80
C ASN A 10 -0.51 -11.83 8.84
N ILE A 11 -0.61 -12.43 10.02
CA ILE A 11 -1.19 -13.77 10.18
C ILE A 11 -2.60 -13.68 10.77
N ASP A 12 -3.58 -14.22 10.03
CA ASP A 12 -4.95 -14.44 10.47
C ASP A 12 -5.12 -15.89 10.95
N LYS A 13 -5.15 -16.07 12.26
CA LYS A 13 -5.33 -17.40 12.86
C LYS A 13 -6.74 -17.94 12.68
N LYS A 14 -7.75 -17.07 12.55
CA LYS A 14 -9.17 -17.43 12.41
C LYS A 14 -9.45 -18.05 11.05
N ARG A 15 -8.93 -17.40 9.96
CA ARG A 15 -9.10 -17.85 8.57
C ARG A 15 -8.01 -18.81 8.12
N ARG A 16 -6.96 -18.95 8.90
CA ARG A 16 -5.73 -19.64 8.49
C ARG A 16 -5.12 -19.01 7.25
N TYR A 17 -5.04 -17.68 7.22
CA TYR A 17 -4.46 -16.91 6.12
C TYR A 17 -3.21 -16.15 6.57
N VAL A 18 -2.34 -15.89 5.59
CA VAL A 18 -1.27 -14.90 5.71
C VAL A 18 -1.46 -13.85 4.63
N TYR A 19 -1.47 -12.59 5.02
CA TYR A 19 -1.60 -11.46 4.12
C TYR A 19 -0.24 -10.83 3.89
N ILE A 20 0.05 -10.52 2.62
CA ILE A 20 1.25 -9.80 2.20
C ILE A 20 0.88 -8.64 1.29
N GLY A 21 1.73 -7.62 1.26
CA GLY A 21 1.69 -6.56 0.25
C GLY A 21 2.83 -6.74 -0.74
N THR A 22 2.57 -6.44 -2.00
CA THR A 22 3.59 -6.47 -3.06
C THR A 22 3.95 -5.05 -3.51
N GLY A 23 5.13 -4.93 -4.10
CA GLY A 23 5.55 -3.73 -4.81
C GLY A 23 5.32 -3.84 -6.31
N GLU A 24 6.04 -3.03 -7.05
CA GLU A 24 6.04 -2.95 -8.50
C GLU A 24 6.57 -4.22 -9.17
N ASN A 25 6.27 -4.44 -10.44
CA ASN A 25 7.01 -5.40 -11.25
C ASN A 25 8.39 -4.84 -11.66
N TYR A 26 9.44 -5.65 -11.64
CA TYR A 26 10.79 -5.19 -11.99
C TYR A 26 11.08 -5.14 -13.50
N SER A 27 10.18 -5.69 -14.32
CA SER A 27 10.34 -5.77 -15.77
C SER A 27 9.01 -5.80 -16.50
N THR A 28 8.99 -5.35 -17.75
CA THR A 28 7.88 -5.49 -18.69
C THR A 28 7.56 -6.98 -19.00
N PRO A 29 6.28 -7.35 -19.17
CA PRO A 29 5.08 -6.54 -18.90
C PRO A 29 4.74 -6.52 -17.41
N ALA A 30 4.09 -5.44 -16.97
CA ALA A 30 3.43 -5.42 -15.67
C ALA A 30 2.28 -6.44 -15.66
N ASP A 31 2.12 -7.13 -14.55
CA ASP A 31 1.04 -8.10 -14.34
C ASP A 31 0.19 -7.75 -13.11
N ASP A 32 -0.77 -8.61 -12.76
CA ASP A 32 -1.68 -8.39 -11.64
C ASP A 32 -1.08 -8.67 -10.26
N SER A 33 0.21 -9.01 -10.21
CA SER A 33 0.94 -9.21 -8.96
C SER A 33 1.54 -7.92 -8.39
N SER A 34 1.68 -6.84 -9.20
CA SER A 34 2.17 -5.56 -8.69
C SER A 34 1.12 -4.83 -7.86
N ASP A 35 1.56 -4.09 -6.86
CA ASP A 35 0.71 -3.22 -6.04
C ASP A 35 -0.55 -3.90 -5.52
N ALA A 36 -0.38 -5.10 -5.03
CA ALA A 36 -1.45 -5.97 -4.58
C ALA A 36 -1.34 -6.36 -3.11
N ILE A 37 -2.49 -6.58 -2.48
CA ILE A 37 -2.58 -7.36 -1.24
C ILE A 37 -3.01 -8.78 -1.64
N ILE A 38 -2.30 -9.76 -1.13
CA ILE A 38 -2.52 -11.17 -1.45
C ILE A 38 -2.70 -11.97 -0.16
N ALA A 39 -3.69 -12.84 -0.15
CA ALA A 39 -3.92 -13.81 0.92
C ALA A 39 -3.50 -15.20 0.48
N TYR A 40 -2.70 -15.85 1.29
CA TYR A 40 -2.35 -17.27 1.13
C TYR A 40 -2.90 -18.09 2.29
N ASN A 41 -3.30 -19.31 2.01
CA ASN A 41 -3.59 -20.29 3.05
C ASN A 41 -2.27 -20.73 3.70
N ILE A 42 -2.15 -20.60 5.02
CA ILE A 42 -0.89 -20.88 5.74
C ILE A 42 -0.57 -22.38 5.84
N ASP A 43 -1.55 -23.26 5.64
CA ASP A 43 -1.36 -24.71 5.72
C ASP A 43 -0.94 -25.31 4.37
N THR A 44 -1.45 -24.75 3.25
CA THR A 44 -1.22 -25.28 1.91
C THR A 44 -0.28 -24.42 1.05
N GLY A 45 -0.15 -23.13 1.37
CA GLY A 45 0.58 -22.16 0.56
C GLY A 45 -0.19 -21.72 -0.70
N GLU A 46 -1.43 -22.15 -0.87
CA GLU A 46 -2.25 -21.76 -2.01
C GLU A 46 -2.73 -20.32 -1.88
N GLU A 47 -2.72 -19.57 -2.99
CA GLU A 47 -3.33 -18.25 -3.07
C GLU A 47 -4.84 -18.36 -2.92
N VAL A 48 -5.42 -17.62 -1.97
CA VAL A 48 -6.85 -17.58 -1.71
C VAL A 48 -7.52 -16.47 -2.50
N TRP A 49 -6.93 -15.28 -2.43
CA TRP A 49 -7.36 -14.12 -3.20
C TRP A 49 -6.21 -13.12 -3.38
N ARG A 50 -6.36 -12.30 -4.41
CA ARG A 50 -5.47 -11.19 -4.75
C ARG A 50 -6.29 -9.93 -5.00
N ARG A 51 -5.83 -8.79 -4.47
CA ARG A 51 -6.43 -7.49 -4.74
C ARG A 51 -5.37 -6.52 -5.19
N GLN A 52 -5.20 -6.36 -6.50
CA GLN A 52 -4.41 -5.31 -7.09
C GLN A 52 -5.15 -3.97 -6.96
N THR A 53 -4.46 -2.90 -6.55
CA THR A 53 -5.04 -1.56 -6.39
C THR A 53 -4.49 -0.56 -7.38
N LEU A 54 -3.35 -0.83 -7.98
CA LEU A 54 -2.76 -0.06 -9.07
C LEU A 54 -2.23 -1.01 -10.12
N ALA A 55 -2.78 -0.94 -11.32
CA ALA A 55 -2.34 -1.76 -12.46
C ALA A 55 -1.27 -1.02 -13.28
N GLY A 56 -0.40 -1.80 -13.94
CA GLY A 56 0.57 -1.25 -14.88
C GLY A 56 1.82 -0.67 -14.21
N ASP A 57 2.06 -0.94 -12.92
CA ASP A 57 3.28 -0.51 -12.26
C ASP A 57 4.41 -1.52 -12.50
N ALA A 58 5.28 -1.17 -13.45
CA ALA A 58 6.56 -1.82 -13.65
C ALA A 58 7.66 -0.78 -13.59
N TRP A 59 8.56 -0.92 -12.63
CA TRP A 59 9.62 0.04 -12.35
C TRP A 59 10.85 -0.68 -11.75
N ASN A 60 12.00 -0.07 -11.89
CA ASN A 60 13.21 -0.41 -11.15
C ASN A 60 14.16 0.79 -11.10
N LEU A 61 15.28 0.67 -10.38
CA LEU A 61 16.24 1.75 -10.19
C LEU A 61 16.81 2.34 -11.49
N ALA A 62 16.78 1.61 -12.61
CA ALA A 62 17.20 2.17 -13.90
C ALA A 62 16.26 3.28 -14.38
N CYS A 63 15.03 3.34 -13.90
CA CYS A 63 14.07 4.39 -14.24
C CYS A 63 14.42 5.76 -13.61
N MET A 64 15.29 5.81 -12.61
CA MET A 64 15.78 7.06 -12.02
C MET A 64 16.71 7.84 -12.97
N GLY A 65 17.32 7.17 -13.94
CA GLY A 65 18.20 7.77 -14.94
C GLY A 65 17.54 7.89 -16.31
N LYS A 66 17.68 9.03 -16.99
CA LYS A 66 17.12 9.20 -18.33
C LYS A 66 17.78 8.22 -19.33
N GLY A 67 16.95 7.39 -19.97
CA GLY A 67 17.37 6.52 -21.07
C GLY A 67 18.23 5.33 -20.65
N LEU A 68 18.18 4.88 -19.40
CA LEU A 68 18.84 3.64 -19.01
C LEU A 68 18.10 2.43 -19.59
N PRO A 69 18.83 1.47 -20.21
CA PRO A 69 18.22 0.45 -21.08
C PRO A 69 17.38 -0.59 -20.32
N ASN A 70 17.49 -0.68 -19.01
CA ASN A 70 16.80 -1.69 -18.20
C ASN A 70 15.54 -1.15 -17.50
N CYS A 71 15.16 0.12 -17.69
CA CYS A 71 13.87 0.61 -17.20
C CYS A 71 12.74 -0.05 -17.99
N PRO A 72 11.71 -0.61 -17.32
CA PRO A 72 10.53 -1.14 -18.00
C PRO A 72 9.86 -0.11 -18.90
N GLU A 73 9.18 -0.59 -19.96
CA GLU A 73 8.49 0.29 -20.90
C GLU A 73 7.37 1.10 -20.24
N GLU A 74 6.71 0.52 -19.25
CA GLU A 74 5.65 1.17 -18.47
C GLU A 74 6.17 2.36 -17.69
N ASN A 75 7.41 2.29 -17.19
CA ASN A 75 8.02 3.30 -16.31
C ASN A 75 7.02 3.78 -15.25
N GLY A 76 6.49 2.83 -14.51
CA GLY A 76 5.42 3.03 -13.55
C GLY A 76 5.79 3.92 -12.37
N PRO A 77 4.83 4.25 -11.52
CA PRO A 77 5.01 5.23 -10.45
C PRO A 77 5.76 4.71 -9.21
N ASP A 78 6.00 3.40 -9.07
CA ASP A 78 6.64 2.79 -7.89
C ASP A 78 5.81 3.04 -6.61
N MET A 79 4.57 2.52 -6.59
CA MET A 79 3.59 2.79 -5.52
C MET A 79 3.36 1.64 -4.55
N ASP A 80 4.38 0.91 -4.25
CA ASP A 80 4.36 -0.29 -3.40
C ASP A 80 3.45 -0.23 -2.16
N TYR A 81 3.01 -1.42 -1.77
CA TYR A 81 2.64 -1.70 -0.39
C TYR A 81 3.92 -1.95 0.43
N SER A 82 4.53 -0.89 0.94
CA SER A 82 5.76 -0.96 1.74
C SER A 82 5.48 -1.07 3.25
N ALA A 83 4.24 -0.82 3.66
CA ALA A 83 3.76 -0.99 5.02
C ALA A 83 2.98 -2.30 5.18
N SER A 84 3.19 -3.01 6.29
CA SER A 84 2.40 -4.19 6.62
C SER A 84 0.93 -3.84 6.77
N SER A 85 0.05 -4.69 6.27
CA SER A 85 -1.39 -4.59 6.55
C SER A 85 -1.69 -4.87 8.02
N ILE A 86 -2.82 -4.39 8.52
CA ILE A 86 -3.30 -4.62 9.88
C ILE A 86 -4.66 -5.30 9.81
N LEU A 87 -4.79 -6.46 10.43
CA LEU A 87 -6.08 -7.11 10.64
C LEU A 87 -6.69 -6.59 11.94
N ILE A 88 -7.89 -6.03 11.86
CA ILE A 88 -8.58 -5.37 12.97
C ILE A 88 -9.92 -6.07 13.20
N ASP A 89 -10.18 -6.46 14.44
CA ASP A 89 -11.46 -6.98 14.90
C ASP A 89 -12.37 -5.80 15.30
N LEU A 90 -13.49 -5.63 14.60
CA LEU A 90 -14.51 -4.62 14.88
C LEU A 90 -15.65 -5.16 15.77
N GLY A 91 -15.55 -6.42 16.20
CA GLY A 91 -16.53 -7.09 17.06
C GLY A 91 -17.54 -7.91 16.28
N ASP A 92 -18.23 -7.33 15.32
CA ASP A 92 -19.19 -8.01 14.44
C ASP A 92 -18.52 -8.58 13.17
N ARG A 93 -17.40 -8.00 12.77
CA ARG A 93 -16.59 -8.42 11.61
C ARG A 93 -15.12 -8.05 11.78
N ASP A 94 -14.28 -8.64 10.96
CA ASP A 94 -12.88 -8.21 10.81
C ASP A 94 -12.73 -7.32 9.57
N ILE A 95 -11.76 -6.42 9.59
CA ILE A 95 -11.32 -5.65 8.43
C ILE A 95 -9.80 -5.71 8.31
N LEU A 96 -9.30 -5.90 7.09
CA LEU A 96 -7.88 -5.80 6.77
C LEU A 96 -7.60 -4.41 6.22
N VAL A 97 -6.73 -3.66 6.89
CA VAL A 97 -6.36 -2.30 6.46
C VAL A 97 -4.98 -2.32 5.84
N ALA A 98 -4.85 -1.72 4.66
CA ALA A 98 -3.58 -1.63 3.93
C ALA A 98 -3.30 -0.20 3.47
N GLY A 99 -2.08 0.26 3.65
CA GLY A 99 -1.60 1.57 3.21
C GLY A 99 -0.52 1.46 2.15
N GLN A 100 -0.55 2.35 1.17
CA GLN A 100 0.29 2.33 -0.03
C GLN A 100 1.10 3.61 -0.17
N LYS A 101 2.25 3.57 -0.83
CA LYS A 101 3.08 4.74 -1.20
C LYS A 101 2.30 5.81 -1.97
N SER A 102 1.22 5.45 -2.66
CA SER A 102 0.31 6.39 -3.33
C SER A 102 -0.40 7.36 -2.38
N GLY A 103 -0.25 7.19 -1.06
CA GLY A 103 -0.99 7.95 -0.06
C GLY A 103 -2.42 7.46 0.13
N SER A 104 -2.76 6.33 -0.46
CA SER A 104 -4.07 5.69 -0.34
C SER A 104 -4.09 4.67 0.79
N VAL A 105 -5.23 4.59 1.48
CA VAL A 105 -5.54 3.56 2.48
C VAL A 105 -6.78 2.81 2.02
N TYR A 106 -6.76 1.50 2.21
CA TYR A 106 -7.84 0.60 1.82
C TYR A 106 -8.31 -0.21 3.03
N GLY A 107 -9.61 -0.26 3.25
CA GLY A 107 -10.26 -1.25 4.10
C GLY A 107 -10.77 -2.38 3.22
N ILE A 108 -10.32 -3.59 3.51
CA ILE A 108 -10.49 -4.77 2.65
C ILE A 108 -11.21 -5.85 3.46
N ASN A 109 -12.16 -6.54 2.83
CA ASN A 109 -12.76 -7.74 3.40
C ASN A 109 -11.72 -8.87 3.44
N PRO A 110 -11.31 -9.37 4.63
CA PRO A 110 -10.27 -10.37 4.72
C PRO A 110 -10.67 -11.75 4.16
N ASP A 111 -11.98 -12.02 3.98
CA ASP A 111 -12.46 -13.30 3.44
C ASP A 111 -12.24 -13.44 1.93
N ASN A 112 -12.35 -12.32 1.17
CA ASN A 112 -12.41 -12.38 -0.31
C ASN A 112 -11.63 -11.26 -1.03
N GLY A 113 -10.99 -10.35 -0.29
CA GLY A 113 -10.22 -9.25 -0.86
C GLY A 113 -11.05 -8.12 -1.46
N GLU A 114 -12.37 -8.06 -1.24
CA GLU A 114 -13.19 -6.94 -1.69
C GLU A 114 -12.85 -5.65 -0.95
N ILE A 115 -12.72 -4.54 -1.68
CA ILE A 115 -12.51 -3.22 -1.08
C ILE A 115 -13.83 -2.75 -0.48
N ILE A 116 -13.88 -2.63 0.85
CA ILE A 116 -15.04 -2.10 1.60
C ILE A 116 -15.05 -0.57 1.46
N TRP A 117 -13.88 0.04 1.64
CA TRP A 117 -13.67 1.48 1.45
C TRP A 117 -12.23 1.76 0.98
N SER A 118 -12.06 2.92 0.35
CA SER A 118 -10.76 3.46 0.00
C SER A 118 -10.70 4.95 0.28
N LYS A 119 -9.53 5.43 0.72
CA LYS A 119 -9.31 6.84 1.04
C LYS A 119 -7.95 7.30 0.55
N VAL A 120 -7.94 8.29 -0.33
CA VAL A 120 -6.72 9.04 -0.66
C VAL A 120 -6.50 10.09 0.44
N VAL A 121 -5.44 9.93 1.21
CA VAL A 121 -5.09 10.84 2.31
C VAL A 121 -4.14 11.92 1.82
N SER A 122 -3.21 11.56 0.95
CA SER A 122 -2.20 12.48 0.40
C SER A 122 -1.89 12.18 -1.07
N GLY A 123 -0.96 12.94 -1.65
CA GLY A 123 -0.47 12.72 -3.02
C GLY A 123 0.52 11.57 -3.18
N GLY A 124 1.09 11.10 -2.09
CA GLY A 124 2.06 9.99 -2.12
C GLY A 124 3.35 10.29 -2.85
N GLY A 125 3.93 9.27 -3.43
CA GLY A 125 5.16 9.31 -4.25
C GLY A 125 6.08 8.12 -4.01
N THR A 126 7.07 7.91 -4.88
CA THR A 126 8.09 6.84 -4.79
C THR A 126 8.69 6.69 -3.38
N GLN A 127 8.90 7.80 -2.69
CA GLN A 127 9.38 7.85 -1.31
C GLN A 127 8.33 8.43 -0.36
N GLY A 128 7.11 8.60 -0.82
CA GLY A 128 6.01 9.23 -0.10
C GLY A 128 4.96 8.25 0.43
N GLY A 129 3.82 8.79 0.78
CA GLY A 129 2.66 8.02 1.22
C GLY A 129 2.88 7.25 2.51
N ILE A 130 2.25 6.09 2.62
CA ILE A 130 2.39 5.18 3.77
C ILE A 130 3.56 4.23 3.49
N HIS A 131 4.73 4.54 4.05
CA HIS A 131 5.99 3.87 3.71
C HIS A 131 6.44 2.85 4.75
N PHE A 132 6.25 3.11 6.05
CA PHE A 132 6.89 2.31 7.10
C PHE A 132 5.92 1.58 8.04
N GLY A 133 4.65 1.90 8.01
CA GLY A 133 3.65 1.24 8.82
C GLY A 133 2.53 2.15 9.29
N MET A 134 1.53 1.54 9.85
CA MET A 134 0.37 2.16 10.48
C MET A 134 0.15 1.52 11.85
N ALA A 135 -0.72 2.10 12.67
CA ALA A 135 -1.16 1.50 13.92
C ALA A 135 -2.68 1.67 14.08
N SER A 136 -3.31 0.81 14.87
CA SER A 136 -4.73 0.92 15.16
C SER A 136 -5.03 0.71 16.63
N GLU A 137 -6.08 1.37 17.13
CA GLU A 137 -6.64 1.18 18.44
C GLU A 137 -8.17 1.24 18.35
N GLY A 138 -8.83 0.09 18.50
CA GLY A 138 -10.27 -0.02 18.29
C GLY A 138 -10.68 0.42 16.88
N ASP A 139 -11.60 1.37 16.81
CA ASP A 139 -12.13 1.95 15.56
C ASP A 139 -11.27 3.07 14.96
N VAL A 140 -10.10 3.33 15.55
CA VAL A 140 -9.18 4.40 15.12
C VAL A 140 -7.95 3.82 14.46
N LEU A 141 -7.65 4.30 13.24
CA LEU A 141 -6.43 4.01 12.49
C LEU A 141 -5.51 5.23 12.47
N TYR A 142 -4.24 5.04 12.78
CA TYR A 142 -3.19 6.07 12.75
C TYR A 142 -2.30 5.85 11.53
N VAL A 143 -2.26 6.85 10.65
CA VAL A 143 -1.61 6.79 9.34
C VAL A 143 -0.52 7.85 9.26
N PRO A 144 0.75 7.49 9.48
CA PRO A 144 1.88 8.38 9.21
C PRO A 144 2.13 8.49 7.71
N LEU A 145 2.32 9.69 7.21
CA LEU A 145 2.63 9.98 5.82
C LEU A 145 3.99 10.63 5.66
N ASN A 146 4.80 10.09 4.75
CA ASN A 146 6.13 10.58 4.41
C ASN A 146 6.12 11.19 3.00
N ASP A 147 5.45 12.31 2.83
CA ASP A 147 5.35 12.97 1.54
C ASP A 147 6.53 13.93 1.31
N MET A 148 7.59 13.43 0.71
CA MET A 148 8.79 14.23 0.42
C MET A 148 8.54 15.24 -0.71
N LYS A 149 9.19 16.39 -0.61
CA LYS A 149 9.11 17.47 -1.61
C LYS A 149 9.85 17.12 -2.90
N ASP A 150 11.05 16.61 -2.73
CA ASP A 150 11.93 16.24 -3.83
C ASP A 150 11.99 14.74 -3.94
N THR A 151 11.62 14.22 -5.11
CA THR A 151 11.66 12.78 -5.38
C THR A 151 12.92 12.44 -6.17
N LEU A 152 13.53 11.30 -5.87
CA LEU A 152 14.77 10.84 -6.52
C LEU A 152 14.58 10.60 -8.02
N ASP A 153 13.37 10.28 -8.45
CA ASP A 153 12.99 10.03 -9.85
C ASP A 153 12.62 11.30 -10.62
N GLY A 154 12.63 12.47 -9.95
CA GLY A 154 12.27 13.77 -10.53
C GLY A 154 10.78 13.94 -10.85
N LYS A 155 9.92 13.00 -10.44
CA LYS A 155 8.47 13.16 -10.56
C LYS A 155 7.95 14.16 -9.53
N VAL A 156 6.99 14.99 -9.92
CA VAL A 156 6.36 15.97 -9.02
C VAL A 156 5.05 15.42 -8.49
N TRP A 157 4.97 15.24 -7.20
CA TRP A 157 3.78 14.76 -6.52
C TRP A 157 3.00 15.94 -5.93
N LEU A 158 1.72 16.03 -6.30
CA LEU A 158 0.82 17.09 -5.82
C LEU A 158 0.06 16.65 -4.56
N ASN A 159 -0.54 17.62 -3.85
CA ASN A 159 -1.37 17.37 -2.68
C ASN A 159 -0.67 16.64 -1.52
N ARG A 160 0.61 16.93 -1.33
CA ARG A 160 1.40 16.39 -0.22
C ARG A 160 0.84 16.82 1.13
N LYS A 161 0.76 15.88 2.05
CA LYS A 161 0.29 16.10 3.42
C LYS A 161 1.13 15.30 4.41
N PRO A 162 2.45 15.58 4.48
CA PRO A 162 3.32 14.84 5.40
C PRO A 162 2.86 15.06 6.84
N GLY A 163 2.90 14.03 7.66
CA GLY A 163 2.49 14.11 9.06
C GLY A 163 1.71 12.91 9.54
N MET A 164 0.91 13.12 10.58
CA MET A 164 0.07 12.09 11.17
C MET A 164 -1.40 12.36 10.87
N HIS A 165 -2.07 11.33 10.42
CA HIS A 165 -3.50 11.35 10.13
C HIS A 165 -4.21 10.26 10.93
N SER A 166 -5.44 10.53 11.33
CA SER A 166 -6.29 9.55 11.97
C SER A 166 -7.54 9.32 11.15
N LEU A 167 -7.87 8.05 10.92
CA LEU A 167 -9.03 7.64 10.16
C LEU A 167 -9.92 6.75 11.02
N ASN A 168 -11.21 6.79 10.75
CA ASN A 168 -12.11 5.77 11.26
C ASN A 168 -11.86 4.46 10.52
N THR A 169 -11.61 3.38 11.23
CA THR A 169 -11.24 2.08 10.67
C THR A 169 -12.37 1.47 9.84
N GLU A 170 -13.61 1.69 10.22
CA GLU A 170 -14.77 1.09 9.56
C GLU A 170 -15.16 1.78 8.26
N THR A 171 -14.97 3.11 8.20
CA THR A 171 -15.46 3.95 7.08
C THR A 171 -14.36 4.58 6.24
N GLY A 172 -13.12 4.64 6.74
CA GLY A 172 -12.02 5.37 6.11
C GLY A 172 -12.14 6.90 6.21
N GLU A 173 -13.09 7.44 6.98
CA GLU A 173 -13.22 8.87 7.17
C GLU A 173 -12.06 9.44 7.99
N ILE A 174 -11.51 10.59 7.55
CA ILE A 174 -10.46 11.29 8.30
C ILE A 174 -11.07 11.94 9.53
N LEU A 175 -10.61 11.55 10.71
CA LEU A 175 -11.03 12.10 12.00
C LEU A 175 -10.27 13.39 12.31
N TRP A 176 -8.95 13.37 12.10
CA TRP A 176 -8.08 14.53 12.24
C TRP A 176 -6.79 14.36 11.41
N SER A 177 -6.10 15.48 11.20
CA SER A 177 -4.79 15.52 10.53
C SER A 177 -3.88 16.54 11.20
N THR A 178 -2.67 16.13 11.51
CA THR A 178 -1.58 17.01 11.94
C THR A 178 -0.49 16.98 10.87
N ILE A 179 -0.43 18.04 10.08
CA ILE A 179 0.53 18.15 8.98
C ILE A 179 1.82 18.74 9.56
N THR A 180 2.93 18.02 9.36
CA THR A 180 4.26 18.53 9.68
C THR A 180 4.68 19.56 8.63
N ASP A 181 5.43 20.56 9.05
CA ASP A 181 5.74 21.71 8.19
C ASP A 181 6.50 21.35 6.91
N LYS A 182 6.10 21.94 6.11
CA LYS A 182 6.00 22.72 4.94
C LYS A 182 7.30 23.44 4.61
N GLU A 183 8.28 22.76 4.23
CA GLU A 183 9.38 23.40 3.52
C GLU A 183 9.13 23.40 2.01
#